data_cc2f7d14c4bb9e6dbc33cf11c0ceeef4
#
_entry.id   cc2f7d14c4bb9e6dbc33cf11c0ceeef4
#
_cell.length_a   1.000
_cell.length_b   1.000
_cell.length_c   1.000
_cell.angle_alpha   90.00
_cell.angle_beta   90.00
_cell.angle_gamma   90.00
#
_symmetry.space_group_name_H-M   'P 1'
#
loop_
_entity.id
_entity.type
_entity.pdbx_description
1 polymer ?
#
loop_
_entity_poly.entity_id
_entity_poly.type
_entity_poly.pdbx_seq_one_letter_code
_entity_poly.pdbx_strand_id
1 'polypeptide(L)' 'MINYSVIEGTHKNPNEINTIDKKTKKEYGPFTDKKEAESLAKSLIQKNIDDFYHRAWVVESNIFTK' A
#
# COMPACT_ATOMS: atom_id res chain seq x y z
N MET A 1 11.99 -0.68 -15.96
CA MET A 1 11.06 0.40 -15.57
C MET A 1 10.52 0.12 -14.19
N ILE A 2 10.54 1.14 -13.33
CA ILE A 2 10.10 0.99 -11.95
C ILE A 2 8.68 1.51 -11.82
N ASN A 3 7.82 0.72 -11.23
CA ASN A 3 6.45 1.11 -10.91
C ASN A 3 6.24 1.04 -9.41
N TYR A 4 5.23 1.74 -8.95
CA TYR A 4 4.88 1.78 -7.54
C TYR A 4 3.43 1.34 -7.38
N SER A 5 3.17 0.59 -6.34
CA SER A 5 1.82 0.17 -6.00
C SER A 5 1.53 0.55 -4.56
N VAL A 6 0.27 0.77 -4.26
CA VAL A 6 -0.17 1.03 -2.89
C VAL A 6 -0.97 -0.17 -2.43
N ILE A 7 -0.59 -0.71 -1.29
CA ILE A 7 -1.27 -1.86 -0.70
C ILE A 7 -1.84 -1.41 0.64
N GLU A 8 -3.14 -1.62 0.84
CA GLU A 8 -3.78 -1.30 2.11
C GLU A 8 -4.53 -2.49 2.65
N GLY A 9 -4.78 -2.47 3.94
CA GLY A 9 -5.56 -3.50 4.60
C GLY A 9 -5.32 -3.53 6.08
N THR A 10 -6.06 -4.39 6.76
CA THR A 10 -5.89 -4.62 8.19
C THR A 10 -4.70 -5.54 8.42
N HIS A 11 -3.87 -5.21 9.39
CA HIS A 11 -2.68 -5.98 9.71
C HIS A 11 -2.78 -6.53 11.11
N LYS A 12 -2.24 -7.72 11.31
CA LYS A 12 -2.10 -8.28 12.65
C LYS A 12 -1.08 -7.46 13.43
N ASN A 13 0.01 -7.08 12.77
CA ASN A 13 1.00 -6.16 13.30
C ASN A 13 1.12 -4.98 12.35
N PRO A 14 0.69 -3.76 12.75
CA PRO A 14 0.68 -2.62 11.84
C PRO A 14 2.08 -2.15 11.41
N ASN A 15 3.12 -2.66 12.02
CA ASN A 15 4.49 -2.34 11.64
C ASN A 15 5.08 -3.34 10.64
N GLU A 16 4.35 -4.38 10.31
CA GLU A 16 4.82 -5.42 9.40
C GLU A 16 3.83 -5.66 8.27
N ILE A 17 4.27 -5.37 7.06
CA ILE A 17 3.42 -5.47 5.88
C ILE A 17 2.98 -6.91 5.61
N ASN A 18 3.82 -7.88 5.94
CA ASN A 18 3.53 -9.28 5.67
C ASN A 18 2.45 -9.86 6.59
N THR A 19 2.01 -9.11 7.59
CA THR A 19 0.91 -9.55 8.47
C THR A 19 -0.45 -9.08 7.98
N ILE A 20 -0.51 -8.50 6.78
CA ILE A 20 -1.75 -8.00 6.21
C ILE A 20 -2.77 -9.13 6.02
N ASP A 21 -4.02 -8.84 6.36
CA ASP A 21 -5.12 -9.77 6.17
C ASP A 21 -5.51 -9.80 4.69
N LYS A 22 -5.36 -10.93 4.06
CA LYS A 22 -5.66 -11.08 2.64
C LYS A 22 -7.11 -10.78 2.31
N LYS A 23 -8.01 -10.93 3.27
CA LYS A 23 -9.43 -10.64 3.06
C LYS A 23 -9.72 -9.16 2.93
N THR A 24 -8.90 -8.33 3.58
CA THR A 24 -9.08 -6.87 3.54
C THR A 24 -8.09 -6.20 2.60
N LYS A 25 -7.12 -6.94 2.11
CA LYS A 25 -6.06 -6.39 1.27
C LYS A 25 -6.61 -5.82 -0.03
N LYS A 26 -6.22 -4.59 -0.32
CA LYS A 26 -6.52 -3.91 -1.58
C LYS A 26 -5.23 -3.39 -2.17
N GLU A 27 -5.14 -3.45 -3.47
CA GLU A 27 -3.95 -2.99 -4.19
C GLU A 27 -4.35 -1.98 -5.24
N TYR A 28 -3.59 -0.90 -5.32
CA TYR A 28 -3.81 0.21 -6.25
C TYR A 28 -2.57 0.42 -7.10
N GLY A 29 -2.78 0.84 -8.32
CA GLY A 29 -1.72 1.11 -9.25
C GLY A 29 -1.82 0.21 -10.47
N PRO A 30 -0.74 0.11 -11.25
CA PRO A 30 0.59 0.68 -10.97
C PRO A 30 0.67 2.18 -11.22
N PHE A 31 1.53 2.84 -10.44
CA PHE A 31 1.85 4.25 -10.63
C PHE A 31 3.27 4.38 -11.14
N THR A 32 3.50 5.30 -12.05
CA THR A 32 4.85 5.58 -12.54
C THR A 32 5.54 6.64 -11.69
N ASP A 33 4.77 7.43 -10.96
CA ASP A 33 5.27 8.49 -10.10
C ASP A 33 5.14 8.08 -8.64
N LYS A 34 6.26 8.02 -7.95
CA LYS A 34 6.29 7.67 -6.53
C LYS A 34 5.46 8.64 -5.68
N LYS A 35 5.44 9.91 -6.04
CA LYS A 35 4.67 10.92 -5.30
C LYS A 35 3.18 10.65 -5.36
N GLU A 36 2.68 10.16 -6.49
CA GLU A 36 1.28 9.81 -6.61
C GLU A 36 0.94 8.63 -5.70
N ALA A 37 1.80 7.63 -5.67
CA ALA A 37 1.61 6.49 -4.79
C ALA A 37 1.64 6.90 -3.33
N GLU A 38 2.59 7.75 -2.96
CA GLU A 38 2.70 8.25 -1.59
C GLU A 38 1.48 9.08 -1.18
N SER A 39 0.98 9.91 -2.08
CA SER A 39 -0.22 10.70 -1.82
C SER A 39 -1.43 9.82 -1.57
N LEU A 40 -1.58 8.79 -2.38
CA LEU A 40 -2.69 7.86 -2.19
C LEU A 40 -2.56 7.13 -0.87
N ALA A 41 -1.37 6.64 -0.55
CA ALA A 41 -1.13 5.94 0.71
C ALA A 41 -1.48 6.83 1.91
N LYS A 42 -1.07 8.10 1.86
CA LYS A 42 -1.40 9.07 2.90
C LYS A 42 -2.90 9.26 3.06
N SER A 43 -3.62 9.41 1.94
CA SER A 43 -5.06 9.56 1.95
C SER A 43 -5.75 8.36 2.58
N LEU A 44 -5.29 7.17 2.24
CA LEU A 44 -5.86 5.94 2.77
C LEU A 44 -5.63 5.81 4.27
N ILE A 45 -4.45 6.20 4.74
CA ILE A 45 -4.14 6.19 6.17
C ILE A 45 -5.04 7.19 6.90
N GLN A 46 -5.21 8.40 6.36
CA GLN A 46 -6.06 9.41 6.98
C GLN A 46 -7.52 9.00 7.00
N LYS A 47 -7.98 8.37 5.93
CA LYS A 47 -9.35 7.90 5.83
C LYS A 47 -9.67 6.86 6.90
N ASN A 48 -8.68 6.09 7.30
CA ASN A 48 -8.84 5.01 8.27
C ASN A 48 -8.06 5.29 9.56
N ILE A 49 -7.96 6.56 9.94
CA ILE A 49 -7.11 6.97 11.06
C ILE A 49 -7.57 6.39 12.39
N ASP A 50 -8.85 6.05 12.51
CA ASP A 50 -9.39 5.45 13.72
C ASP A 50 -9.07 3.97 13.85
N ASP A 51 -8.56 3.36 12.78
CA ASP A 51 -8.21 1.94 12.78
C ASP A 51 -6.69 1.80 12.83
N PHE A 52 -6.17 1.52 14.03
CA PHE A 52 -4.74 1.39 14.25
C PHE A 52 -4.11 0.28 13.40
N TYR A 53 -4.85 -0.77 13.10
CA TYR A 53 -4.33 -1.92 12.36
C TYR A 53 -4.48 -1.78 10.85
N HIS A 54 -5.19 -0.76 10.40
CA HIS A 54 -5.31 -0.50 8.96
C HIS A 54 -4.14 0.36 8.50
N ARG A 55 -3.33 -0.19 7.60
CA ARG A 55 -2.15 0.50 7.09
C ARG A 55 -2.15 0.50 5.58
N ALA A 56 -1.44 1.47 5.02
CA ALA A 56 -1.21 1.53 3.59
C ALA A 56 0.30 1.65 3.34
N TRP A 57 0.76 0.94 2.32
CA TRP A 57 2.19 0.87 2.01
C TRP A 57 2.42 1.18 0.54
N VAL A 58 3.52 1.87 0.27
CA VAL A 58 4.01 2.04 -1.09
C VAL A 58 5.03 0.95 -1.36
N VAL A 59 4.78 0.16 -2.37
CA VAL A 59 5.66 -0.94 -2.75
C VAL A 59 6.27 -0.63 -4.10
N GLU A 60 7.59 -0.68 -4.18
CA GLU A 60 8.31 -0.50 -5.41
C GLU A 60 8.38 -1.82 -6.16
N SER A 61 8.02 -1.79 -7.42
CA SER A 61 8.05 -2.98 -8.27
C SER A 61 8.87 -2.69 -9.51
N ASN A 62 9.88 -3.51 -9.73
CA ASN A 62 10.71 -3.41 -10.91
C ASN A 62 10.21 -4.41 -11.93
N ILE A 63 9.50 -3.90 -12.93
CA ILE A 63 8.90 -4.77 -13.92
C ILE A 63 9.89 -5.01 -15.03
N PHE A 64 10.36 -6.23 -15.10
CA PHE A 64 11.14 -6.69 -16.23
C PHE A 64 10.25 -7.54 -17.11
N THR A 65 10.26 -7.19 -18.35
CA THR A 65 9.62 -8.02 -19.34
C THR A 65 10.57 -9.15 -19.70
N LYS A 66 10.12 -10.32 -19.53
CA LYS A 66 10.92 -11.46 -19.94
C LYS A 66 10.27 -12.16 -21.06
#